data_eb1d0229a83117caec1f426f5cd80e03
#
_entry.id   eb1d0229a83117caec1f426f5cd80e03
#
_cell.length_a   1.000
_cell.length_b   1.000
_cell.length_c   1.000
_cell.angle_alpha   90.00
_cell.angle_beta   90.00
_cell.angle_gamma   90.00
#
_symmetry.space_group_name_H-M   'P 1'
#
loop_
_entity.id
_entity.type
_entity.pdbx_description
1 polymer ?
#
loop_
_entity_poly.entity_id
_entity_poly.type
_entity_poly.pdbx_seq_one_letter_code
_entity_poly.pdbx_strand_id
1 'polypeptide(L)'
;KIPLTEKSELLWIPVVVNGKSYDFILDTGASFTMISQDLAKDMGATIIGDPVFVGGGESTGGYGQRAFIENMNVGPVSLKNVIAFVSENPTDDDPLKVDAVLGMDFIERAGEIQIDLAAMTLIIPAQTTALPASGRNIILETNIPVVESTDANGNRYTFILDTGASGANLSDLWFAKNAEVAAALPVETQNVWGHGGTVQLEIVKVPEFKLTIGTSSAEFKDLPATVPANGTVSSSRDGRLGMGLLKQFSKVIFNFEDMFVAFE
;
A
#
# COMPACT_ATOMS: atom_id res chain seq x y z
N LYS A 1 6.67 20.38 2.20
CA LYS A 1 7.38 19.18 2.65
C LYS A 1 6.88 18.79 4.03
N ILE A 2 6.62 17.52 4.23
CA ILE A 2 6.11 16.94 5.48
C ILE A 2 7.15 15.89 5.91
N PRO A 3 7.63 15.90 7.17
CA PRO A 3 8.58 14.89 7.62
C PRO A 3 7.94 13.50 7.62
N LEU A 4 8.70 12.50 7.20
CA LEU A 4 8.35 11.09 7.33
C LEU A 4 9.22 10.46 8.41
N THR A 5 8.66 9.46 9.09
CA THR A 5 9.39 8.61 10.03
C THR A 5 9.26 7.17 9.59
N GLU A 6 10.35 6.42 9.56
CA GLU A 6 10.30 4.99 9.31
C GLU A 6 10.19 4.24 10.64
N LYS A 7 9.15 3.42 10.77
CA LYS A 7 8.95 2.49 11.89
C LYS A 7 8.48 1.15 11.32
N SER A 8 9.10 0.06 11.74
CA SER A 8 8.76 -1.30 11.26
C SER A 8 8.69 -1.41 9.74
N GLU A 9 9.67 -0.78 9.06
CA GLU A 9 9.81 -0.74 7.59
C GLU A 9 8.69 0.00 6.83
N LEU A 10 7.78 0.67 7.53
CA LEU A 10 6.68 1.48 6.96
C LEU A 10 6.92 2.96 7.18
N LEU A 11 6.33 3.78 6.32
CA LEU A 11 6.42 5.24 6.38
C LEU A 11 5.25 5.81 7.18
N TRP A 12 5.59 6.60 8.19
CA TRP A 12 4.64 7.27 9.06
C TRP A 12 4.68 8.79 8.81
N ILE A 13 3.50 9.40 8.82
CA ILE A 13 3.29 10.81 8.53
C ILE A 13 2.45 11.47 9.63
N PRO A 14 2.81 12.68 10.10
CA PRO A 14 2.00 13.41 11.06
C PRO A 14 0.73 13.97 10.39
N VAL A 15 -0.41 13.67 11.00
CA VAL A 15 -1.73 14.18 10.63
C VAL A 15 -2.30 14.96 11.81
N VAL A 16 -2.80 16.16 11.57
CA VAL A 16 -3.37 17.01 12.62
C VAL A 16 -4.89 16.98 12.52
N VAL A 17 -5.55 16.52 13.60
CA VAL A 17 -7.00 16.54 13.77
C VAL A 17 -7.35 17.35 14.99
N ASN A 18 -8.22 18.35 14.84
CA ASN A 18 -8.65 19.23 15.93
C ASN A 18 -7.48 19.87 16.72
N GLY A 19 -6.36 20.18 16.04
CA GLY A 19 -5.16 20.80 16.63
C GLY A 19 -4.21 19.83 17.34
N LYS A 20 -4.51 18.53 17.40
CA LYS A 20 -3.65 17.48 17.95
C LYS A 20 -3.03 16.65 16.83
N SER A 21 -1.74 16.35 16.94
CA SER A 21 -1.00 15.55 15.95
C SER A 21 -1.06 14.06 16.28
N TYR A 22 -1.21 13.25 15.26
CA TYR A 22 -1.26 11.79 15.30
C TYR A 22 -0.37 11.22 14.20
N ASP A 23 0.26 10.08 14.43
CA ASP A 23 1.07 9.38 13.44
C ASP A 23 0.18 8.41 12.65
N PHE A 24 0.16 8.55 11.32
CA PHE A 24 -0.53 7.67 10.40
C PHE A 24 0.47 6.92 9.52
N ILE A 25 0.20 5.66 9.18
CA ILE A 25 0.91 5.01 8.09
C ILE A 25 0.46 5.63 6.77
N LEU A 26 1.40 5.96 5.89
CA LEU A 26 1.12 6.37 4.51
C LEU A 26 0.91 5.10 3.67
N ASP A 27 -0.31 4.84 3.22
CA ASP A 27 -0.70 3.56 2.64
C ASP A 27 -1.48 3.72 1.34
N THR A 28 -0.78 3.50 0.20
CA THR A 28 -1.41 3.47 -1.13
C THR A 28 -2.18 2.18 -1.39
N GLY A 29 -1.99 1.14 -0.59
CA GLY A 29 -2.73 -0.12 -0.65
C GLY A 29 -4.09 -0.08 0.09
N ALA A 30 -4.36 0.97 0.86
CA ALA A 30 -5.64 1.19 1.53
C ALA A 30 -6.53 2.14 0.72
N SER A 31 -7.70 1.68 0.30
CA SER A 31 -8.67 2.51 -0.45
C SER A 31 -9.20 3.70 0.35
N PHE A 32 -9.20 3.60 1.68
CA PHE A 32 -9.75 4.58 2.62
C PHE A 32 -8.83 4.79 3.81
N THR A 33 -8.87 6.00 4.35
CA THR A 33 -8.28 6.32 5.65
C THR A 33 -8.95 5.50 6.75
N MET A 34 -8.15 4.89 7.63
CA MET A 34 -8.61 4.04 8.72
C MET A 34 -8.04 4.54 10.06
N ILE A 35 -8.84 4.40 11.12
CA ILE A 35 -8.45 4.72 12.50
C ILE A 35 -9.01 3.67 13.45
N SER A 36 -8.34 3.44 14.59
CA SER A 36 -8.86 2.57 15.63
C SER A 36 -10.03 3.21 16.39
N GLN A 37 -10.80 2.41 17.12
CA GLN A 37 -11.92 2.90 17.93
C GLN A 37 -11.47 3.90 18.98
N ASP A 38 -10.35 3.65 19.65
CA ASP A 38 -9.84 4.55 20.69
C ASP A 38 -9.32 5.84 20.09
N LEU A 39 -8.68 5.76 18.95
CA LEU A 39 -8.23 6.95 18.23
C LEU A 39 -9.41 7.79 17.73
N ALA A 40 -10.48 7.15 17.24
CA ALA A 40 -11.71 7.84 16.84
C ALA A 40 -12.32 8.66 17.99
N LYS A 41 -12.34 8.09 19.21
CA LYS A 41 -12.81 8.82 20.42
C LYS A 41 -11.89 9.97 20.77
N ASP A 42 -10.57 9.75 20.75
CA ASP A 42 -9.59 10.77 21.09
C ASP A 42 -9.59 11.93 20.08
N MET A 43 -9.88 11.68 18.84
CA MET A 43 -10.04 12.66 17.77
C MET A 43 -11.39 13.40 17.84
N GLY A 44 -12.36 12.91 18.61
CA GLY A 44 -13.72 13.41 18.61
C GLY A 44 -14.48 13.11 17.32
N ALA A 45 -14.14 12.02 16.64
CA ALA A 45 -14.82 11.60 15.42
C ALA A 45 -16.25 11.11 15.71
N THR A 46 -17.19 11.46 14.84
CA THR A 46 -18.60 11.05 14.99
C THR A 46 -18.86 9.78 14.20
N ILE A 47 -19.24 8.70 14.88
CA ILE A 47 -19.58 7.43 14.23
C ILE A 47 -20.88 7.58 13.42
N ILE A 48 -20.91 7.03 12.20
CA ILE A 48 -22.01 7.12 11.25
C ILE A 48 -22.41 5.72 10.76
N GLY A 49 -23.69 5.43 10.88
CA GLY A 49 -24.31 4.21 10.35
C GLY A 49 -23.89 2.92 11.05
N ASP A 50 -24.31 1.81 10.47
CA ASP A 50 -24.04 0.46 10.97
C ASP A 50 -22.65 -0.03 10.52
N PRO A 51 -22.06 -1.03 11.23
CA PRO A 51 -20.83 -1.68 10.79
C PRO A 51 -20.96 -2.28 9.39
N VAL A 52 -19.93 -2.14 8.59
CA VAL A 52 -19.81 -2.73 7.25
C VAL A 52 -18.56 -3.61 7.17
N PHE A 53 -18.60 -4.64 6.35
CA PHE A 53 -17.45 -5.49 6.12
C PHE A 53 -16.42 -4.79 5.21
N VAL A 54 -15.16 -4.84 5.60
CA VAL A 54 -14.02 -4.34 4.82
C VAL A 54 -13.07 -5.48 4.54
N GLY A 55 -12.81 -5.73 3.27
CA GLY A 55 -11.80 -6.71 2.85
C GLY A 55 -10.39 -6.23 3.20
N GLY A 56 -9.53 -7.14 3.59
CA GLY A 56 -8.16 -6.86 4.03
C GLY A 56 -7.08 -7.51 3.17
N GLY A 57 -7.08 -7.33 1.87
CA GLY A 57 -6.05 -7.89 0.99
C GLY A 57 -5.95 -9.42 1.10
N GLU A 58 -4.78 -9.92 1.50
CA GLU A 58 -4.53 -11.36 1.73
C GLU A 58 -5.11 -11.86 3.07
N SER A 59 -5.53 -10.94 3.94
CA SER A 59 -6.19 -11.26 5.21
C SER A 59 -7.70 -11.39 5.06
N THR A 60 -8.35 -11.92 6.08
CA THR A 60 -9.79 -12.18 6.06
C THR A 60 -10.67 -10.94 6.08
N GLY A 61 -10.09 -9.75 6.31
CA GLY A 61 -10.83 -8.51 6.52
C GLY A 61 -11.53 -8.45 7.88
N GLY A 62 -12.31 -7.40 8.12
CA GLY A 62 -13.01 -7.18 9.38
C GLY A 62 -14.24 -6.29 9.23
N TYR A 63 -15.03 -6.19 10.28
CA TYR A 63 -16.12 -5.23 10.35
C TYR A 63 -15.62 -3.91 10.94
N GLY A 64 -16.07 -2.82 10.38
CA GLY A 64 -15.77 -1.49 10.90
C GLY A 64 -16.91 -0.53 10.65
N GLN A 65 -16.88 0.61 11.32
CA GLN A 65 -17.86 1.67 11.17
C GLN A 65 -17.26 2.85 10.39
N ARG A 66 -18.08 3.68 9.81
CA ARG A 66 -17.62 4.96 9.28
C ARG A 66 -17.62 5.99 10.40
N ALA A 67 -16.63 6.88 10.38
CA ALA A 67 -16.58 8.03 11.25
C ALA A 67 -16.42 9.30 10.43
N PHE A 68 -17.03 10.35 10.92
CA PHE A 68 -16.91 11.69 10.36
C PHE A 68 -15.87 12.47 11.16
N ILE A 69 -14.86 12.96 10.48
CA ILE A 69 -13.83 13.86 11.01
C ILE A 69 -14.05 15.23 10.36
N GLU A 70 -14.34 16.25 11.18
CA GLU A 70 -14.71 17.56 10.69
C GLU A 70 -13.54 18.26 9.96
N ASN A 71 -12.34 18.22 10.55
CA ASN A 71 -11.15 18.86 10.00
C ASN A 71 -9.93 17.95 10.19
N MET A 72 -9.20 17.71 9.09
CA MET A 72 -7.97 16.94 9.07
C MET A 72 -6.92 17.67 8.23
N ASN A 73 -5.72 17.88 8.78
CA ASN A 73 -4.63 18.54 8.08
C ASN A 73 -3.44 17.60 7.91
N VAL A 74 -2.92 17.53 6.70
CA VAL A 74 -1.71 16.77 6.35
C VAL A 74 -0.72 17.76 5.73
N GLY A 75 0.22 18.27 6.53
CA GLY A 75 1.10 19.35 6.13
C GLY A 75 0.30 20.57 5.67
N PRO A 76 0.48 21.04 4.40
CA PRO A 76 -0.21 22.22 3.88
C PRO A 76 -1.66 21.92 3.41
N VAL A 77 -2.06 20.64 3.34
CA VAL A 77 -3.38 20.25 2.84
C VAL A 77 -4.36 20.18 3.99
N SER A 78 -5.44 20.94 3.88
CA SER A 78 -6.55 20.94 4.84
C SER A 78 -7.78 20.30 4.22
N LEU A 79 -8.26 19.24 4.84
CA LEU A 79 -9.47 18.53 4.42
C LEU A 79 -10.59 18.77 5.43
N LYS A 80 -11.81 18.94 4.91
CA LYS A 80 -13.02 19.02 5.71
C LYS A 80 -13.93 17.86 5.41
N ASN A 81 -14.69 17.45 6.42
CA ASN A 81 -15.71 16.42 6.27
C ASN A 81 -15.12 15.08 5.75
N VAL A 82 -14.03 14.65 6.38
CA VAL A 82 -13.37 13.39 6.02
C VAL A 82 -14.16 12.24 6.61
N ILE A 83 -14.43 11.23 5.78
CA ILE A 83 -14.99 9.96 6.24
C ILE A 83 -13.84 8.99 6.41
N ALA A 84 -13.56 8.61 7.65
CA ALA A 84 -12.60 7.56 7.96
C ALA A 84 -13.34 6.24 8.27
N PHE A 85 -12.63 5.14 8.10
CA PHE A 85 -13.09 3.84 8.52
C PHE A 85 -12.59 3.57 9.95
N VAL A 86 -13.49 3.15 10.86
CA VAL A 86 -13.11 2.83 12.24
C VAL A 86 -13.04 1.32 12.36
N SER A 87 -11.82 0.81 12.50
CA SER A 87 -11.54 -0.60 12.78
C SER A 87 -11.52 -0.88 14.29
N GLU A 88 -11.51 -2.15 14.65
CA GLU A 88 -11.22 -2.54 16.03
C GLU A 88 -9.84 -2.02 16.46
N ASN A 89 -9.64 -1.88 17.77
CA ASN A 89 -8.34 -1.50 18.31
C ASN A 89 -7.30 -2.58 18.01
N PRO A 90 -6.02 -2.20 17.79
CA PRO A 90 -4.95 -3.17 17.67
C PRO A 90 -4.90 -4.07 18.89
N THR A 91 -4.71 -5.36 18.68
CA THR A 91 -4.56 -6.34 19.77
C THR A 91 -3.11 -6.45 20.22
N ASP A 92 -2.85 -7.14 21.34
CA ASP A 92 -1.49 -7.38 21.81
C ASP A 92 -0.68 -8.26 20.85
N ASP A 93 -1.37 -9.07 20.04
CA ASP A 93 -0.76 -9.93 19.00
C ASP A 93 -0.46 -9.18 17.70
N ASP A 94 -0.92 -7.93 17.55
CA ASP A 94 -0.59 -7.07 16.41
C ASP A 94 0.87 -6.58 16.54
N PRO A 95 1.78 -7.04 15.68
CA PRO A 95 3.19 -6.68 15.77
C PRO A 95 3.46 -5.20 15.48
N LEU A 96 2.55 -4.53 14.79
CA LEU A 96 2.71 -3.13 14.37
C LEU A 96 1.91 -2.15 15.23
N LYS A 97 0.86 -2.64 15.90
CA LYS A 97 -0.09 -1.82 16.69
C LYS A 97 -0.54 -0.57 15.92
N VAL A 98 -1.05 -0.81 14.72
CA VAL A 98 -1.46 0.26 13.79
C VAL A 98 -2.80 0.84 14.22
N ASP A 99 -2.77 2.08 14.72
CA ASP A 99 -3.97 2.82 15.10
C ASP A 99 -4.55 3.67 13.96
N ALA A 100 -3.73 4.04 12.97
CA ALA A 100 -4.15 4.93 11.91
C ALA A 100 -3.41 4.68 10.59
N VAL A 101 -4.19 4.73 9.51
CA VAL A 101 -3.74 4.58 8.12
C VAL A 101 -4.29 5.75 7.30
N LEU A 102 -3.43 6.47 6.60
CA LEU A 102 -3.78 7.49 5.64
C LEU A 102 -3.87 6.85 4.25
N GLY A 103 -5.08 6.66 3.77
CA GLY A 103 -5.37 5.91 2.54
C GLY A 103 -5.47 6.77 1.29
N MET A 104 -5.87 6.11 0.21
CA MET A 104 -5.98 6.69 -1.13
C MET A 104 -7.04 7.78 -1.24
N ASP A 105 -8.06 7.77 -0.39
CA ASP A 105 -9.06 8.84 -0.33
C ASP A 105 -8.46 10.22 -0.01
N PHE A 106 -7.32 10.27 0.67
CA PHE A 106 -6.50 11.47 0.82
C PHE A 106 -5.47 11.59 -0.32
N ILE A 107 -4.73 10.51 -0.59
CA ILE A 107 -3.55 10.52 -1.47
C ILE A 107 -3.92 10.94 -2.90
N GLU A 108 -5.02 10.40 -3.44
CA GLU A 108 -5.53 10.78 -4.76
C GLU A 108 -5.93 12.25 -4.84
N ARG A 109 -6.57 12.78 -3.77
CA ARG A 109 -6.99 14.20 -3.73
C ARG A 109 -5.81 15.17 -3.67
N ALA A 110 -4.64 14.71 -3.26
CA ALA A 110 -3.42 15.51 -3.33
C ALA A 110 -2.94 15.74 -4.77
N GLY A 111 -3.48 15.00 -5.75
CA GLY A 111 -3.13 15.04 -7.17
C GLY A 111 -1.76 14.41 -7.45
N GLU A 112 -0.73 14.84 -6.73
CA GLU A 112 0.60 14.24 -6.75
C GLU A 112 1.19 14.20 -5.35
N ILE A 113 1.85 13.08 -5.05
CA ILE A 113 2.75 12.96 -3.90
C ILE A 113 4.13 12.50 -4.37
N GLN A 114 5.17 13.05 -3.76
CA GLN A 114 6.55 12.63 -3.97
C GLN A 114 7.12 12.16 -2.63
N ILE A 115 7.52 10.90 -2.58
CA ILE A 115 8.16 10.30 -1.41
C ILE A 115 9.68 10.39 -1.63
N ASP A 116 10.32 11.32 -0.95
CA ASP A 116 11.78 11.50 -0.94
C ASP A 116 12.35 10.64 0.19
N LEU A 117 12.81 9.45 -0.15
CA LEU A 117 13.35 8.48 0.81
C LEU A 117 14.74 8.89 1.32
N ALA A 118 15.51 9.62 0.49
CA ALA A 118 16.81 10.11 0.91
C ALA A 118 16.69 11.23 1.96
N ALA A 119 15.69 12.11 1.82
CA ALA A 119 15.43 13.20 2.75
C ALA A 119 14.38 12.86 3.82
N MET A 120 13.75 11.68 3.74
CA MET A 120 12.63 11.27 4.59
C MET A 120 11.54 12.35 4.65
N THR A 121 11.04 12.75 3.50
CA THR A 121 9.96 13.75 3.39
C THR A 121 8.93 13.37 2.34
N LEU A 122 7.66 13.63 2.65
CA LEU A 122 6.58 13.68 1.66
C LEU A 122 6.47 15.10 1.12
N ILE A 123 6.42 15.22 -0.21
CA ILE A 123 6.23 16.49 -0.90
C ILE A 123 4.89 16.42 -1.63
N ILE A 124 4.04 17.39 -1.38
CA ILE A 124 2.85 17.67 -2.18
C ILE A 124 3.21 18.94 -2.99
N PRO A 125 3.50 18.84 -4.29
CA PRO A 125 3.93 19.97 -5.06
C PRO A 125 2.75 20.89 -5.41
N ALA A 126 3.05 22.19 -5.57
CA ALA A 126 2.05 23.15 -6.03
C ALA A 126 1.76 23.05 -7.55
N GLN A 127 2.69 22.46 -8.28
CA GLN A 127 2.56 22.13 -9.69
C GLN A 127 3.03 20.68 -9.86
N THR A 128 2.21 19.87 -10.49
CA THR A 128 2.50 18.46 -10.72
C THR A 128 3.64 18.27 -11.72
N THR A 129 4.32 17.16 -11.58
CA THR A 129 5.40 16.74 -12.49
C THR A 129 4.80 16.45 -13.87
N ALA A 130 5.46 16.93 -14.92
CA ALA A 130 5.02 16.68 -16.29
C ALA A 130 5.06 15.17 -16.62
N LEU A 131 4.08 14.73 -17.42
CA LEU A 131 4.00 13.34 -17.86
C LEU A 131 5.32 12.93 -18.55
N PRO A 132 5.99 11.86 -18.07
CA PRO A 132 7.23 11.39 -18.66
C PRO A 132 7.02 10.82 -20.07
N ALA A 133 8.09 10.73 -20.86
CA ALA A 133 8.03 10.17 -22.22
C ALA A 133 7.58 8.70 -22.25
N SER A 134 7.75 7.96 -21.15
CA SER A 134 7.21 6.60 -20.98
C SER A 134 5.69 6.53 -20.91
N GLY A 135 5.02 7.68 -20.74
CA GLY A 135 3.58 7.78 -20.68
C GLY A 135 2.98 7.36 -19.34
N ARG A 136 1.66 7.13 -19.36
CA ARG A 136 0.88 6.64 -18.21
C ARG A 136 1.21 5.18 -17.94
N ASN A 137 1.35 4.83 -16.68
CA ASN A 137 1.68 3.46 -16.26
C ASN A 137 0.97 2.99 -14.98
N ILE A 138 0.07 3.82 -14.42
CA ILE A 138 -0.82 3.43 -13.31
C ILE A 138 -2.26 3.45 -13.78
N ILE A 139 -3.06 2.55 -13.22
CA ILE A 139 -4.52 2.62 -13.17
C ILE A 139 -4.98 2.53 -11.74
N LEU A 140 -6.17 3.08 -11.42
CA LEU A 140 -6.80 2.87 -10.12
C LEU A 140 -7.83 1.76 -10.22
N GLU A 141 -7.67 0.72 -9.43
CA GLU A 141 -8.66 -0.34 -9.29
C GLU A 141 -9.18 -0.38 -7.85
N THR A 142 -10.49 -0.18 -7.68
CA THR A 142 -11.09 0.00 -6.36
C THR A 142 -10.35 1.02 -5.51
N ASN A 143 -9.91 2.09 -6.14
CA ASN A 143 -9.11 3.17 -5.55
C ASN A 143 -7.70 2.75 -5.06
N ILE A 144 -7.12 1.71 -5.64
CA ILE A 144 -5.76 1.24 -5.32
C ILE A 144 -4.91 1.34 -6.59
N PRO A 145 -3.69 1.90 -6.54
CA PRO A 145 -2.83 2.03 -7.71
C PRO A 145 -2.28 0.67 -8.14
N VAL A 146 -2.54 0.34 -9.39
CA VAL A 146 -2.00 -0.84 -10.08
C VAL A 146 -1.08 -0.38 -11.19
N VAL A 147 0.12 -0.95 -11.24
CA VAL A 147 1.14 -0.66 -12.25
C VAL A 147 1.38 -1.87 -13.15
N GLU A 148 1.61 -1.59 -14.43
CA GLU A 148 2.14 -2.58 -15.34
C GLU A 148 3.66 -2.57 -15.34
N SER A 149 4.25 -3.77 -15.36
CA SER A 149 5.70 -3.98 -15.46
C SER A 149 6.02 -5.05 -16.50
N THR A 150 7.28 -5.09 -16.91
CA THR A 150 7.81 -6.13 -17.79
C THR A 150 9.04 -6.78 -17.17
N ASP A 151 9.24 -8.09 -17.41
CA ASP A 151 10.52 -8.75 -17.13
C ASP A 151 11.50 -8.62 -18.31
N ALA A 152 12.70 -9.18 -18.14
CA ALA A 152 13.75 -9.18 -19.18
C ALA A 152 13.36 -9.94 -20.47
N ASN A 153 12.36 -10.82 -20.39
CA ASN A 153 11.85 -11.61 -21.52
C ASN A 153 10.68 -10.91 -22.22
N GLY A 154 10.22 -9.75 -21.71
CA GLY A 154 9.09 -9.00 -22.22
C GLY A 154 7.74 -9.52 -21.72
N ASN A 155 7.70 -10.42 -20.75
CA ASN A 155 6.44 -10.82 -20.11
C ASN A 155 5.86 -9.65 -19.31
N ARG A 156 4.55 -9.48 -19.38
CA ARG A 156 3.83 -8.38 -18.72
C ARG A 156 3.17 -8.87 -17.45
N TYR A 157 3.34 -8.10 -16.40
CA TYR A 157 2.78 -8.35 -15.07
C TYR A 157 2.09 -7.10 -14.53
N THR A 158 1.10 -7.30 -13.67
CA THR A 158 0.38 -6.22 -13.00
C THR A 158 0.56 -6.34 -11.49
N PHE A 159 0.94 -5.25 -10.85
CA PHE A 159 1.20 -5.21 -9.42
C PHE A 159 0.45 -4.07 -8.73
N ILE A 160 -0.04 -4.34 -7.53
CA ILE A 160 -0.46 -3.28 -6.62
C ILE A 160 0.79 -2.54 -6.12
N LEU A 161 0.77 -1.20 -6.16
CA LEU A 161 1.75 -0.36 -5.49
C LEU A 161 1.25 -0.01 -4.10
N ASP A 162 1.94 -0.51 -3.07
CA ASP A 162 1.45 -0.51 -1.70
C ASP A 162 2.51 -0.02 -0.70
N THR A 163 2.44 1.26 -0.34
CA THR A 163 3.37 1.83 0.66
C THR A 163 3.09 1.35 2.09
N GLY A 164 1.95 0.73 2.34
CA GLY A 164 1.58 0.08 3.61
C GLY A 164 2.12 -1.35 3.75
N ALA A 165 2.78 -1.90 2.72
CA ALA A 165 3.45 -3.18 2.78
C ALA A 165 4.97 -3.02 2.93
N SER A 166 5.58 -3.71 3.91
CA SER A 166 7.04 -3.63 4.15
C SER A 166 7.88 -4.26 3.05
N GLY A 167 7.38 -5.33 2.41
CA GLY A 167 8.09 -6.09 1.39
C GLY A 167 7.53 -5.93 -0.01
N ALA A 168 7.78 -6.96 -0.81
CA ALA A 168 7.13 -7.24 -2.09
C ALA A 168 6.83 -8.73 -2.16
N ASN A 169 5.82 -9.11 -2.92
CA ASN A 169 5.47 -10.52 -3.13
C ASN A 169 4.84 -10.75 -4.50
N LEU A 170 4.96 -11.97 -4.98
CA LEU A 170 4.25 -12.50 -6.13
C LEU A 170 3.01 -13.27 -5.65
N SER A 171 1.93 -13.18 -6.38
CA SER A 171 0.67 -13.82 -6.03
C SER A 171 0.57 -15.25 -6.56
N ASP A 172 -0.51 -15.94 -6.19
CA ASP A 172 -0.91 -17.22 -6.74
C ASP A 172 -1.21 -17.15 -8.27
N LEU A 173 -1.62 -15.98 -8.79
CA LEU A 173 -1.76 -15.76 -10.22
C LEU A 173 -0.41 -15.80 -10.94
N TRP A 174 0.61 -15.13 -10.39
CA TRP A 174 1.96 -15.21 -10.94
C TRP A 174 2.49 -16.64 -10.90
N PHE A 175 2.30 -17.35 -9.78
CA PHE A 175 2.68 -18.76 -9.64
C PHE A 175 2.06 -19.60 -10.75
N ALA A 176 0.76 -19.47 -11.00
CA ALA A 176 0.05 -20.22 -12.03
C ALA A 176 0.54 -19.90 -13.44
N LYS A 177 0.83 -18.64 -13.75
CA LYS A 177 1.40 -18.22 -15.03
C LYS A 177 2.82 -18.75 -15.26
N ASN A 178 3.57 -19.01 -14.20
CA ASN A 178 4.96 -19.45 -14.22
C ASN A 178 5.15 -20.85 -13.59
N ALA A 179 4.14 -21.71 -13.70
CA ALA A 179 4.07 -22.99 -12.99
C ALA A 179 5.28 -23.91 -13.23
N GLU A 180 5.86 -23.94 -14.44
CA GLU A 180 7.04 -24.75 -14.75
C GLU A 180 8.26 -24.37 -13.90
N VAL A 181 8.45 -23.09 -13.64
CA VAL A 181 9.55 -22.58 -12.80
C VAL A 181 9.18 -22.66 -11.32
N ALA A 182 7.99 -22.20 -10.98
CA ALA A 182 7.54 -22.08 -9.60
C ALA A 182 7.37 -23.44 -8.91
N ALA A 183 6.80 -24.44 -9.60
CA ALA A 183 6.59 -25.79 -9.05
C ALA A 183 7.89 -26.57 -8.82
N ALA A 184 9.02 -26.14 -9.37
CA ALA A 184 10.33 -26.72 -9.12
C ALA A 184 11.00 -26.21 -7.84
N LEU A 185 10.47 -25.13 -7.24
CA LEU A 185 11.02 -24.51 -6.03
C LEU A 185 10.47 -25.19 -4.76
N PRO A 186 11.25 -25.25 -3.68
CA PRO A 186 10.78 -25.79 -2.41
C PRO A 186 9.65 -24.93 -1.83
N VAL A 187 8.59 -25.60 -1.38
CA VAL A 187 7.46 -24.96 -0.71
C VAL A 187 7.81 -24.75 0.77
N GLU A 188 7.58 -23.56 1.25
CA GLU A 188 7.75 -23.15 2.64
C GLU A 188 6.43 -22.57 3.18
N THR A 189 6.28 -22.53 4.51
CA THR A 189 5.14 -21.88 5.14
C THR A 189 5.57 -20.54 5.72
N GLN A 190 4.82 -19.48 5.42
CA GLN A 190 5.07 -18.12 5.92
C GLN A 190 3.82 -17.56 6.61
N ASN A 191 4.02 -16.93 7.75
CA ASN A 191 2.98 -16.12 8.39
C ASN A 191 3.00 -14.73 7.79
N VAL A 192 1.86 -14.29 7.28
CA VAL A 192 1.64 -12.95 6.73
C VAL A 192 0.65 -12.23 7.62
N TRP A 193 1.03 -11.05 8.08
CA TRP A 193 0.17 -10.20 8.87
C TRP A 193 -0.49 -9.14 7.97
N GLY A 194 -1.75 -8.80 8.27
CA GLY A 194 -2.49 -7.75 7.59
C GLY A 194 -3.72 -7.31 8.39
N HIS A 195 -4.49 -6.37 7.86
CA HIS A 195 -5.76 -5.97 8.46
C HIS A 195 -6.69 -7.18 8.56
N GLY A 196 -7.06 -7.56 9.77
CA GLY A 196 -7.83 -8.80 10.06
C GLY A 196 -6.98 -9.93 10.65
N GLY A 197 -5.69 -9.71 10.93
CA GLY A 197 -4.83 -10.61 11.67
C GLY A 197 -3.76 -11.32 10.85
N THR A 198 -3.27 -12.43 11.39
CA THR A 198 -2.22 -13.25 10.76
C THR A 198 -2.84 -14.41 10.00
N VAL A 199 -2.40 -14.59 8.76
CA VAL A 199 -2.71 -15.78 7.95
C VAL A 199 -1.42 -16.55 7.65
N GLN A 200 -1.55 -17.86 7.53
CA GLN A 200 -0.46 -18.73 7.13
C GLN A 200 -0.61 -19.07 5.65
N LEU A 201 0.42 -18.80 4.87
CA LEU A 201 0.45 -19.05 3.43
C LEU A 201 1.55 -20.08 3.10
N GLU A 202 1.28 -20.94 2.13
CA GLU A 202 2.33 -21.68 1.44
C GLU A 202 2.93 -20.80 0.36
N ILE A 203 4.26 -20.72 0.35
CA ILE A 203 5.02 -19.91 -0.60
C ILE A 203 6.17 -20.70 -1.19
N VAL A 204 6.66 -20.25 -2.33
CA VAL A 204 7.99 -20.55 -2.83
C VAL A 204 8.82 -19.28 -2.87
N LYS A 205 10.14 -19.36 -2.80
CA LYS A 205 11.05 -18.21 -2.95
C LYS A 205 11.64 -18.21 -4.34
N VAL A 206 11.32 -17.18 -5.11
CA VAL A 206 11.91 -16.94 -6.44
C VAL A 206 13.29 -16.36 -6.25
N PRO A 207 14.38 -17.05 -6.63
CA PRO A 207 15.74 -16.66 -6.26
C PRO A 207 16.15 -15.28 -6.80
N GLU A 208 15.70 -14.95 -8.00
CA GLU A 208 15.95 -13.67 -8.66
C GLU A 208 14.75 -13.27 -9.49
N PHE A 209 14.23 -12.07 -9.27
CA PHE A 209 13.13 -11.51 -10.04
C PHE A 209 13.45 -10.05 -10.41
N LYS A 210 13.51 -9.78 -11.72
CA LYS A 210 13.76 -8.43 -12.25
C LYS A 210 12.54 -7.94 -12.98
N LEU A 211 12.21 -6.68 -12.76
CA LEU A 211 11.12 -6.02 -13.46
C LEU A 211 11.51 -4.60 -13.87
N THR A 212 10.82 -4.10 -14.87
CA THR A 212 10.93 -2.72 -15.35
C THR A 212 9.55 -2.08 -15.31
N ILE A 213 9.46 -0.90 -14.69
CA ILE A 213 8.27 -0.05 -14.64
C ILE A 213 8.62 1.26 -15.31
N GLY A 214 7.95 1.58 -16.43
CA GLY A 214 8.33 2.73 -17.25
C GLY A 214 9.78 2.62 -17.74
N THR A 215 10.67 3.48 -17.22
CA THR A 215 12.11 3.47 -17.53
C THR A 215 12.99 2.95 -16.39
N SER A 216 12.41 2.61 -15.26
CA SER A 216 13.14 2.22 -14.05
C SER A 216 13.08 0.71 -13.84
N SER A 217 14.22 0.12 -13.50
CA SER A 217 14.34 -1.32 -13.23
C SER A 217 14.57 -1.58 -11.75
N ALA A 218 13.99 -2.64 -11.25
CA ALA A 218 14.15 -3.13 -9.88
C ALA A 218 14.49 -4.62 -9.87
N GLU A 219 15.23 -5.04 -8.85
CA GLU A 219 15.64 -6.43 -8.66
C GLU A 219 15.28 -6.91 -7.26
N PHE A 220 14.77 -8.12 -7.19
CA PHE A 220 14.42 -8.77 -5.93
C PHE A 220 15.13 -10.12 -5.84
N LYS A 221 15.55 -10.47 -4.64
CA LYS A 221 16.12 -11.77 -4.30
C LYS A 221 15.20 -12.49 -3.35
N ASP A 222 15.09 -13.80 -3.53
CA ASP A 222 14.26 -14.67 -2.69
C ASP A 222 12.83 -14.14 -2.52
N LEU A 223 12.26 -13.60 -3.64
CA LEU A 223 10.94 -12.98 -3.64
C LEU A 223 9.87 -14.04 -3.37
N PRO A 224 9.05 -13.91 -2.30
CA PRO A 224 8.01 -14.88 -2.00
C PRO A 224 6.92 -14.86 -3.07
N ALA A 225 6.52 -16.03 -3.52
CA ALA A 225 5.39 -16.25 -4.42
C ALA A 225 4.39 -17.19 -3.75
N THR A 226 3.14 -16.77 -3.64
CA THR A 226 2.08 -17.54 -2.98
C THR A 226 1.69 -18.75 -3.83
N VAL A 227 1.65 -19.93 -3.20
CA VAL A 227 1.17 -21.16 -3.84
C VAL A 227 -0.36 -21.14 -3.89
N PRO A 228 -0.99 -21.47 -5.05
CA PRO A 228 -2.45 -21.51 -5.13
C PRO A 228 -3.07 -22.50 -4.14
N ALA A 229 -3.91 -22.03 -3.23
CA ALA A 229 -4.58 -22.87 -2.24
C ALA A 229 -5.50 -23.89 -2.93
N ASN A 230 -5.26 -25.18 -2.68
CA ASN A 230 -5.98 -26.27 -3.35
C ASN A 230 -5.98 -26.18 -4.89
N GLY A 231 -4.93 -25.59 -5.46
CA GLY A 231 -4.80 -25.37 -6.90
C GLY A 231 -5.73 -24.29 -7.48
N THR A 232 -6.35 -23.49 -6.63
CA THR A 232 -7.26 -22.41 -7.06
C THR A 232 -6.55 -21.07 -6.98
N VAL A 233 -6.55 -20.33 -8.10
CA VAL A 233 -6.05 -18.95 -8.17
C VAL A 233 -7.14 -18.00 -7.68
N SER A 234 -6.80 -17.18 -6.70
CA SER A 234 -7.71 -16.22 -6.09
C SER A 234 -7.35 -14.76 -6.42
N SER A 235 -6.09 -14.50 -6.74
CA SER A 235 -5.58 -13.17 -7.03
C SER A 235 -5.92 -12.72 -8.44
N SER A 236 -6.20 -11.44 -8.61
CA SER A 236 -6.43 -10.79 -9.91
C SER A 236 -5.22 -9.99 -10.41
N ARG A 237 -4.14 -9.94 -9.64
CA ARG A 237 -2.85 -9.28 -9.95
C ARG A 237 -1.71 -10.25 -9.73
N ASP A 238 -0.59 -9.98 -10.39
CA ASP A 238 0.60 -10.84 -10.30
C ASP A 238 1.34 -10.68 -8.97
N GLY A 239 1.01 -9.66 -8.17
CA GLY A 239 1.56 -9.48 -6.83
C GLY A 239 1.41 -8.05 -6.31
N ARG A 240 2.23 -7.76 -5.32
CA ARG A 240 2.28 -6.47 -4.62
C ARG A 240 3.72 -5.98 -4.53
N LEU A 241 3.93 -4.70 -4.77
CA LEU A 241 5.20 -4.01 -4.66
C LEU A 241 5.09 -2.94 -3.57
N GLY A 242 5.66 -3.21 -2.42
CA GLY A 242 5.67 -2.33 -1.27
C GLY A 242 7.02 -1.62 -1.08
N MET A 243 7.38 -1.37 0.18
CA MET A 243 8.62 -0.70 0.54
C MET A 243 9.88 -1.41 0.03
N GLY A 244 9.81 -2.73 -0.19
CA GLY A 244 10.88 -3.50 -0.83
C GLY A 244 11.21 -3.03 -2.27
N LEU A 245 10.23 -2.46 -3.00
CA LEU A 245 10.48 -1.76 -4.26
C LEU A 245 10.96 -0.32 -4.00
N LEU A 246 10.20 0.44 -3.23
CA LEU A 246 10.42 1.89 -3.09
C LEU A 246 11.83 2.21 -2.59
N LYS A 247 12.34 1.43 -1.64
CA LYS A 247 13.69 1.58 -1.04
C LYS A 247 14.86 1.33 -2.01
N GLN A 248 14.59 0.83 -3.22
CA GLN A 248 15.63 0.72 -4.27
C GLN A 248 15.89 2.06 -4.96
N PHE A 249 15.09 3.09 -4.67
CA PHE A 249 15.16 4.42 -5.27
C PHE A 249 15.30 5.50 -4.21
N SER A 250 15.85 6.65 -4.60
CA SER A 250 15.97 7.80 -3.70
C SER A 250 14.66 8.55 -3.55
N LYS A 251 13.81 8.48 -4.59
CA LYS A 251 12.53 9.20 -4.63
C LYS A 251 11.53 8.47 -5.51
N VAL A 252 10.27 8.50 -5.10
CA VAL A 252 9.14 7.95 -5.86
C VAL A 252 8.08 9.03 -6.03
N ILE A 253 7.61 9.23 -7.26
CA ILE A 253 6.56 10.19 -7.63
C ILE A 253 5.31 9.41 -8.00
N PHE A 254 4.23 9.62 -7.29
CA PHE A 254 2.89 9.17 -7.66
C PHE A 254 2.09 10.37 -8.17
N ASN A 255 1.80 10.39 -9.45
CA ASN A 255 1.00 11.43 -10.06
C ASN A 255 -0.36 10.85 -10.50
N PHE A 256 -1.42 11.24 -9.80
CA PHE A 256 -2.78 10.77 -10.02
C PHE A 256 -3.57 11.67 -10.99
N GLU A 257 -3.06 12.86 -11.34
CA GLU A 257 -3.65 13.70 -12.39
C GLU A 257 -3.34 13.13 -13.78
N ASP A 258 -2.07 12.76 -14.01
CA ASP A 258 -1.60 12.19 -15.26
C ASP A 258 -1.43 10.67 -15.24
N MET A 259 -1.74 10.01 -14.11
CA MET A 259 -1.77 8.57 -13.93
C MET A 259 -0.43 7.89 -14.25
N PHE A 260 0.64 8.33 -13.57
CA PHE A 260 1.94 7.68 -13.65
C PHE A 260 2.65 7.58 -12.30
N VAL A 261 3.52 6.58 -12.19
CA VAL A 261 4.56 6.50 -11.17
C VAL A 261 5.92 6.63 -11.84
N ALA A 262 6.81 7.37 -11.21
CA ALA A 262 8.21 7.50 -11.63
C ALA A 262 9.14 7.28 -10.44
N PHE A 263 10.31 6.72 -10.72
CA PHE A 263 11.33 6.37 -9.74
C PHE A 263 12.65 7.06 -10.10
N GLU A 264 13.28 7.71 -9.12
CA GLU A 264 14.56 8.45 -9.27
C GLU A 264 15.66 7.87 -8.36
#